data_9dc745e4a1e3c4dbffbb666ac490f0a4
#
_entry.id   9dc745e4a1e3c4dbffbb666ac490f0a4
#
_cell.length_a   1.000
_cell.length_b   1.000
_cell.length_c   1.000
_cell.angle_alpha   90.00
_cell.angle_beta   90.00
_cell.angle_gamma   90.00
#
_symmetry.space_group_name_H-M   'P 1'
#
loop_
_entity.id
_entity.type
_entity.pdbx_description
1 polymer ?
#
loop_
_entity_poly.entity_id
_entity_poly.type
_entity_poly.pdbx_seq_one_letter_code
_entity_poly.pdbx_strand_id
1 'polypeptide(L)'
;MNDASSSTYLNGRIEYQQALDTVIEHARHSLRIFDYDLRDGGYNAVQRYERFKRFLLASSKNRLLIVLHRVDYIKRDCPRMLNLLREHSDAIFIHQTNAEARVASNPLLIADDAHYVHRFHYEQPRAEWVLNDLALTQPFLQRFDEIWQASTLAVAPTTIGL
;
A
#
# COMPACT_ATOMS: atom_id res chain seq x y z
N MET A 1 24.47 13.19 -11.07
CA MET A 1 24.05 13.21 -10.63
C MET A 1 23.46 12.36 -9.99
N ASN A 2 23.19 11.92 -9.63
CA ASN A 2 22.73 11.17 -9.13
C ASN A 2 22.26 11.03 -8.01
N ASP A 3 22.54 11.09 -7.31
CA ASP A 3 22.16 11.27 -6.22
C ASP A 3 20.89 11.01 -5.95
N ALA A 4 20.15 10.61 -6.54
CA ALA A 4 18.89 10.34 -6.24
C ALA A 4 18.65 9.31 -5.25
N SER A 5 19.57 8.76 -4.73
CA SER A 5 19.40 7.67 -3.81
C SER A 5 19.15 8.07 -2.40
N SER A 6 18.92 9.32 -2.10
CA SER A 6 18.65 9.71 -0.73
C SER A 6 17.18 9.68 -0.44
N SER A 7 16.80 9.20 0.75
CA SER A 7 15.43 9.27 1.19
C SER A 7 15.08 10.68 1.62
N THR A 8 13.81 11.03 1.49
CA THR A 8 13.29 12.31 1.93
C THR A 8 12.37 12.09 3.11
N TYR A 9 12.58 12.84 4.19
CA TYR A 9 11.78 12.72 5.39
C TYR A 9 10.54 13.60 5.32
N LEU A 10 9.46 13.11 5.88
CA LEU A 10 8.15 13.77 5.90
C LEU A 10 7.64 13.84 7.32
N ASN A 11 6.89 14.90 7.63
CA ASN A 11 6.29 15.04 8.95
C ASN A 11 4.92 15.71 8.79
N GLY A 12 3.87 14.90 8.71
CA GLY A 12 2.52 15.40 8.58
C GLY A 12 1.68 14.53 7.68
N ARG A 13 0.38 14.55 7.91
CA ARG A 13 -0.55 13.68 7.18
C ARG A 13 -0.64 14.07 5.71
N ILE A 14 -0.70 15.37 5.43
CA ILE A 14 -0.83 15.82 4.04
C ILE A 14 0.39 15.42 3.23
N GLU A 15 1.59 15.66 3.78
CA GLU A 15 2.83 15.29 3.10
C GLU A 15 2.91 13.78 2.89
N TYR A 16 2.49 13.01 3.91
CA TYR A 16 2.47 11.56 3.81
C TYR A 16 1.56 11.09 2.68
N GLN A 17 0.35 11.65 2.61
CA GLN A 17 -0.60 11.26 1.57
C GLN A 17 -0.11 11.67 0.17
N GLN A 18 0.55 12.80 0.06
CA GLN A 18 1.14 13.24 -1.20
C GLN A 18 2.27 12.30 -1.65
N ALA A 19 3.08 11.85 -0.71
CA ALA A 19 4.15 10.90 -1.03
C ALA A 19 3.58 9.57 -1.50
N LEU A 20 2.51 9.09 -0.86
CA LEU A 20 1.83 7.88 -1.32
C LEU A 20 1.35 8.04 -2.76
N ASP A 21 0.73 9.17 -3.07
CA ASP A 21 0.25 9.43 -4.43
C ASP A 21 1.40 9.44 -5.44
N THR A 22 2.51 10.09 -5.10
CA THR A 22 3.66 10.16 -5.99
C THR A 22 4.23 8.78 -6.27
N VAL A 23 4.39 7.96 -5.24
CA VAL A 23 4.93 6.62 -5.42
C VAL A 23 3.96 5.75 -6.22
N ILE A 24 2.66 5.86 -5.96
CA ILE A 24 1.67 5.10 -6.73
C ILE A 24 1.73 5.50 -8.21
N GLU A 25 1.90 6.77 -8.50
CA GLU A 25 1.99 7.23 -9.89
C GLU A 25 3.20 6.69 -10.63
N HIS A 26 4.26 6.35 -9.90
CA HIS A 26 5.46 5.75 -10.51
C HIS A 26 5.32 4.26 -10.77
N ALA A 27 4.32 3.61 -10.20
CA ALA A 27 4.17 2.16 -10.31
C ALA A 27 3.86 1.75 -11.76
N ARG A 28 4.58 0.74 -12.24
CA ARG A 28 4.37 0.17 -13.59
C ARG A 28 4.01 -1.31 -13.54
N HIS A 29 4.42 -2.02 -12.50
CA HIS A 29 4.29 -3.47 -12.45
C HIS A 29 3.62 -4.00 -11.20
N SER A 30 3.93 -3.44 -10.04
CA SER A 30 3.43 -3.97 -8.77
C SER A 30 3.25 -2.86 -7.74
N LEU A 31 2.26 -3.07 -6.88
CA LEU A 31 2.06 -2.23 -5.70
C LEU A 31 1.83 -3.13 -4.51
N ARG A 32 2.54 -2.87 -3.43
CA ARG A 32 2.43 -3.61 -2.18
C ARG A 32 2.19 -2.62 -1.05
N ILE A 33 1.18 -2.88 -0.23
CA ILE A 33 0.81 -2.00 0.87
C ILE A 33 0.68 -2.82 2.14
N PHE A 34 1.41 -2.40 3.18
CA PHE A 34 1.17 -2.86 4.54
C PHE A 34 0.76 -1.66 5.38
N ASP A 35 -0.32 -1.79 6.14
CA ASP A 35 -0.79 -0.72 7.03
C ASP A 35 -1.53 -1.34 8.20
N TYR A 36 -1.81 -0.52 9.21
CA TYR A 36 -2.66 -0.97 10.30
C TYR A 36 -4.09 -1.19 9.79
N ASP A 37 -4.72 -0.17 9.19
CA ASP A 37 -6.09 -0.31 8.69
C ASP A 37 -6.44 0.63 7.52
N LEU A 38 -5.49 1.39 6.98
CA LEU A 38 -5.64 2.32 5.86
C LEU A 38 -6.27 3.67 6.19
N ARG A 39 -6.64 3.94 7.47
CA ARG A 39 -7.43 5.15 7.74
C ARG A 39 -6.66 6.46 7.54
N ASP A 40 -5.35 6.45 7.68
CA ASP A 40 -4.56 7.68 7.64
C ASP A 40 -4.03 8.06 6.27
N GLY A 41 -4.09 7.16 5.31
CA GLY A 41 -3.44 7.37 4.00
C GLY A 41 -4.30 8.00 2.92
N GLY A 42 -5.54 8.36 3.23
CA GLY A 42 -6.41 8.96 2.22
C GLY A 42 -6.91 7.97 1.17
N TYR A 43 -7.06 6.71 1.53
CA TYR A 43 -7.36 5.67 0.56
C TYR A 43 -8.79 5.69 0.03
N ASN A 44 -9.70 6.46 0.64
CA ASN A 44 -11.06 6.61 0.12
C ASN A 44 -11.23 7.82 -0.78
N ALA A 45 -10.14 8.56 -1.07
CA ALA A 45 -10.24 9.74 -1.93
C ALA A 45 -10.44 9.32 -3.39
N VAL A 46 -11.20 10.14 -4.12
CA VAL A 46 -11.46 9.89 -5.54
C VAL A 46 -10.16 9.84 -6.33
N GLN A 47 -9.24 10.76 -6.05
CA GLN A 47 -7.97 10.81 -6.76
C GLN A 47 -7.13 9.56 -6.53
N ARG A 48 -7.18 9.00 -5.30
CA ARG A 48 -6.47 7.76 -5.00
C ARG A 48 -7.07 6.60 -5.78
N TYR A 49 -8.39 6.52 -5.82
CA TYR A 49 -9.09 5.50 -6.59
C TYR A 49 -8.69 5.58 -8.07
N GLU A 50 -8.64 6.79 -8.63
CA GLU A 50 -8.27 6.96 -10.04
C GLU A 50 -6.83 6.53 -10.32
N ARG A 51 -5.92 6.79 -9.39
CA ARG A 51 -4.53 6.37 -9.55
C ARG A 51 -4.38 4.86 -9.54
N PHE A 52 -5.05 4.20 -8.61
CA PHE A 52 -5.03 2.74 -8.57
C PHE A 52 -5.65 2.15 -9.83
N LYS A 53 -6.75 2.70 -10.27
CA LYS A 53 -7.43 2.20 -11.47
C LYS A 53 -6.53 2.34 -12.69
N ARG A 54 -5.85 3.47 -12.83
CA ARG A 54 -4.92 3.69 -13.95
C ARG A 54 -3.81 2.65 -13.92
N PHE A 55 -3.27 2.36 -12.74
CA PHE A 55 -2.24 1.35 -12.58
C PHE A 55 -2.75 -0.04 -12.99
N LEU A 56 -3.94 -0.40 -12.55
CA LEU A 56 -4.49 -1.72 -12.83
C LEU A 56 -4.88 -1.90 -14.29
N LEU A 57 -5.34 -0.83 -14.94
CA LEU A 57 -5.72 -0.90 -16.34
C LEU A 57 -4.52 -0.88 -17.28
N ALA A 58 -3.35 -0.47 -16.81
CA ALA A 58 -2.16 -0.36 -17.65
C ALA A 58 -1.66 -1.71 -18.13
N SER A 59 -1.88 -2.79 -17.38
CA SER A 59 -1.48 -4.14 -17.77
C SER A 59 -2.27 -5.17 -16.97
N SER A 60 -2.70 -6.22 -17.66
CA SER A 60 -3.40 -7.33 -17.01
C SER A 60 -2.50 -8.10 -16.04
N LYS A 61 -1.19 -7.88 -16.09
CA LYS A 61 -0.25 -8.52 -15.17
C LYS A 61 -0.04 -7.75 -13.88
N ASN A 62 -0.51 -6.50 -13.82
CA ASN A 62 -0.29 -5.68 -12.63
C ASN A 62 -1.10 -6.21 -11.44
N ARG A 63 -0.51 -6.12 -10.26
CA ARG A 63 -1.13 -6.63 -9.03
C ARG A 63 -0.99 -5.60 -7.92
N LEU A 64 -2.05 -5.52 -7.10
CA LEU A 64 -2.08 -4.69 -5.91
C LEU A 64 -2.29 -5.61 -4.70
N LEU A 65 -1.27 -5.73 -3.87
CA LEU A 65 -1.32 -6.57 -2.69
C LEU A 65 -1.40 -5.69 -1.45
N ILE A 66 -2.41 -5.93 -0.62
CA ILE A 66 -2.64 -5.15 0.60
C ILE A 66 -2.70 -6.11 1.77
N VAL A 67 -1.96 -5.83 2.84
CA VAL A 67 -2.06 -6.59 4.08
C VAL A 67 -2.25 -5.62 5.24
N LEU A 68 -3.23 -5.90 6.09
CA LEU A 68 -3.66 -5.01 7.16
C LEU A 68 -3.74 -5.77 8.47
N HIS A 69 -3.50 -5.07 9.59
CA HIS A 69 -3.79 -5.64 10.90
C HIS A 69 -5.30 -5.72 11.15
N ARG A 70 -6.04 -4.70 10.71
CA ARG A 70 -7.50 -4.62 10.90
C ARG A 70 -8.16 -4.29 9.58
N VAL A 71 -9.28 -4.95 9.30
CA VAL A 71 -10.03 -4.73 8.06
C VAL A 71 -11.37 -4.03 8.29
N ASP A 72 -11.64 -3.58 9.51
CA ASP A 72 -12.92 -2.94 9.83
C ASP A 72 -13.10 -1.63 9.06
N TYR A 73 -12.05 -0.82 9.01
CA TYR A 73 -12.12 0.48 8.34
C TYR A 73 -12.40 0.32 6.85
N ILE A 74 -11.67 -0.59 6.20
CA ILE A 74 -11.85 -0.77 4.76
C ILE A 74 -13.26 -1.25 4.44
N LYS A 75 -13.83 -2.10 5.28
CA LYS A 75 -15.17 -2.64 5.04
C LYS A 75 -16.27 -1.62 5.29
N ARG A 76 -16.09 -0.71 6.25
CA ARG A 76 -17.15 0.22 6.63
C ARG A 76 -16.98 1.61 6.04
N ASP A 77 -15.75 2.09 5.93
CA ASP A 77 -15.51 3.50 5.65
C ASP A 77 -14.71 3.77 4.40
N CYS A 78 -14.41 2.72 3.61
CA CYS A 78 -13.59 2.87 2.43
C CYS A 78 -14.26 2.25 1.20
N PRO A 79 -15.46 2.71 0.82
CA PRO A 79 -16.21 2.07 -0.26
C PRO A 79 -15.49 2.11 -1.62
N ARG A 80 -14.64 3.11 -1.86
CA ARG A 80 -13.92 3.17 -3.12
C ARG A 80 -12.91 2.05 -3.28
N MET A 81 -12.25 1.65 -2.18
CA MET A 81 -11.36 0.50 -2.23
C MET A 81 -12.14 -0.81 -2.45
N LEU A 82 -13.32 -0.92 -1.85
CA LEU A 82 -14.17 -2.09 -2.08
C LEU A 82 -14.66 -2.14 -3.53
N ASN A 83 -15.03 -1.00 -4.10
CA ASN A 83 -15.42 -0.93 -5.50
C ASN A 83 -14.26 -1.33 -6.41
N LEU A 84 -13.06 -0.86 -6.09
CA LEU A 84 -11.87 -1.20 -6.87
C LEU A 84 -11.64 -2.72 -6.83
N LEU A 85 -11.76 -3.33 -5.65
CA LEU A 85 -11.61 -4.77 -5.50
C LEU A 85 -12.64 -5.52 -6.34
N ARG A 86 -13.88 -5.06 -6.36
CA ARG A 86 -14.93 -5.70 -7.14
C ARG A 86 -14.65 -5.58 -8.63
N GLU A 87 -14.18 -4.42 -9.08
CA GLU A 87 -13.91 -4.18 -10.49
C GLU A 87 -12.66 -4.92 -10.99
N HIS A 88 -11.72 -5.20 -10.09
CA HIS A 88 -10.43 -5.82 -10.44
C HIS A 88 -10.13 -7.01 -9.54
N SER A 89 -11.09 -7.93 -9.46
CA SER A 89 -11.03 -9.02 -8.47
C SER A 89 -9.87 -9.99 -8.68
N ASP A 90 -9.33 -10.09 -9.87
CA ASP A 90 -8.18 -10.96 -10.11
C ASP A 90 -6.85 -10.26 -9.91
N ALA A 91 -6.86 -8.96 -9.65
CA ALA A 91 -5.63 -8.18 -9.57
C ALA A 91 -5.35 -7.63 -8.18
N ILE A 92 -6.35 -7.63 -7.29
CA ILE A 92 -6.25 -7.06 -5.94
C ILE A 92 -6.48 -8.16 -4.91
N PHE A 93 -5.57 -8.22 -3.92
CA PHE A 93 -5.69 -9.18 -2.84
C PHE A 93 -5.50 -8.45 -1.51
N ILE A 94 -6.47 -8.57 -0.61
CA ILE A 94 -6.46 -7.89 0.69
C ILE A 94 -6.42 -8.95 1.78
N HIS A 95 -5.30 -8.99 2.50
CA HIS A 95 -5.03 -9.95 3.57
C HIS A 95 -5.10 -9.27 4.92
N GLN A 96 -5.29 -10.07 5.95
CA GLN A 96 -5.17 -9.65 7.34
C GLN A 96 -4.05 -10.44 7.99
N THR A 97 -3.25 -9.77 8.80
CA THR A 97 -2.12 -10.41 9.48
C THR A 97 -2.58 -11.45 10.48
N ASN A 98 -1.83 -12.54 10.57
CA ASN A 98 -1.97 -13.51 11.66
C ASN A 98 -1.28 -12.96 12.90
N ALA A 99 -1.44 -13.66 14.04
CA ALA A 99 -0.93 -13.16 15.31
C ALA A 99 0.55 -12.86 15.28
N GLU A 100 1.34 -13.70 14.61
CA GLU A 100 2.80 -13.53 14.61
C GLU A 100 3.26 -12.29 13.87
N ALA A 101 2.48 -11.78 12.94
CA ALA A 101 2.88 -10.56 12.19
C ALA A 101 2.36 -9.28 12.84
N ARG A 102 1.58 -9.37 13.92
CA ARG A 102 0.98 -8.17 14.51
C ARG A 102 1.97 -7.27 15.20
N VAL A 103 3.19 -7.72 15.42
CA VAL A 103 4.23 -6.86 15.99
C VAL A 103 4.73 -5.83 14.96
N ALA A 104 4.46 -6.02 13.68
CA ALA A 104 4.87 -5.06 12.67
C ALA A 104 4.10 -3.75 12.85
N SER A 105 4.81 -2.63 12.90
CA SER A 105 4.20 -1.33 13.22
C SER A 105 4.53 -0.24 12.21
N ASN A 106 5.25 -0.56 11.16
CA ASN A 106 5.77 0.42 10.20
C ASN A 106 5.04 0.29 8.87
N PRO A 107 4.02 1.13 8.61
CA PRO A 107 3.34 1.07 7.31
C PRO A 107 4.29 1.23 6.15
N LEU A 108 4.02 0.48 5.08
CA LEU A 108 4.82 0.46 3.86
C LEU A 108 3.93 0.58 2.64
N LEU A 109 4.41 1.32 1.65
CA LEU A 109 3.86 1.24 0.30
C LEU A 109 5.06 1.11 -0.63
N ILE A 110 5.09 0.07 -1.44
CA ILE A 110 6.22 -0.22 -2.32
C ILE A 110 5.72 -0.36 -3.74
N ALA A 111 6.33 0.37 -4.66
CA ALA A 111 6.02 0.30 -6.08
C ALA A 111 7.21 -0.25 -6.83
N ASP A 112 7.01 -1.31 -7.59
CA ASP A 112 7.95 -1.89 -8.57
C ASP A 112 9.25 -2.41 -7.99
N ASP A 113 9.54 -2.48 -6.80
CA ASP A 113 10.82 -2.86 -6.20
C ASP A 113 11.80 -1.67 -6.12
N ALA A 114 11.39 -0.48 -6.54
CA ALA A 114 12.32 0.64 -6.66
C ALA A 114 11.86 1.91 -5.94
N HIS A 115 10.60 1.97 -5.54
CA HIS A 115 10.05 3.18 -4.93
C HIS A 115 9.30 2.79 -3.67
N TYR A 116 9.41 3.59 -2.61
CA TYR A 116 8.64 3.26 -1.40
C TYR A 116 8.31 4.49 -0.58
N VAL A 117 7.27 4.33 0.27
CA VAL A 117 7.00 5.20 1.41
C VAL A 117 7.03 4.32 2.64
N HIS A 118 7.80 4.72 3.65
CA HIS A 118 7.97 3.99 4.90
C HIS A 118 7.59 4.91 6.04
N ARG A 119 6.51 4.58 6.76
CA ARG A 119 6.07 5.33 7.92
C ARG A 119 6.69 4.67 9.16
N PHE A 120 7.28 5.47 10.04
CA PHE A 120 8.05 4.91 11.15
C PHE A 120 7.19 4.21 12.19
N HIS A 121 5.94 4.65 12.34
CA HIS A 121 4.97 3.97 13.18
C HIS A 121 3.57 4.41 12.76
N TYR A 122 2.61 3.47 12.78
CA TYR A 122 1.26 3.80 12.29
C TYR A 122 0.53 4.83 13.17
N GLU A 123 1.02 5.12 14.38
CA GLU A 123 0.45 6.15 15.24
C GLU A 123 1.12 7.51 15.11
N GLN A 124 2.15 7.61 14.26
CA GLN A 124 2.91 8.86 14.13
C GLN A 124 2.96 9.28 12.66
N PRO A 125 2.95 10.58 12.39
CA PRO A 125 2.92 11.05 11.00
C PRO A 125 4.26 11.03 10.28
N ARG A 126 5.35 10.67 10.97
CA ARG A 126 6.69 10.73 10.39
C ARG A 126 6.93 9.56 9.46
N ALA A 127 7.50 9.87 8.30
CA ALA A 127 7.75 8.89 7.26
C ALA A 127 8.97 9.30 6.44
N GLU A 128 9.43 8.40 5.59
CA GLU A 128 10.42 8.69 4.56
C GLU A 128 9.95 8.09 3.26
N TRP A 129 10.46 8.60 2.14
CA TRP A 129 10.12 8.06 0.84
C TRP A 129 11.30 8.15 -0.11
N VAL A 130 11.31 7.26 -1.10
CA VAL A 130 12.40 7.12 -2.06
C VAL A 130 11.82 6.78 -3.42
N LEU A 131 12.42 7.34 -4.46
CA LEU A 131 12.12 6.96 -5.85
C LEU A 131 13.39 6.44 -6.50
N ASN A 132 13.24 5.42 -7.34
CA ASN A 132 14.30 4.91 -8.22
C ASN A 132 15.54 4.42 -7.47
N ASP A 133 15.34 3.64 -6.43
CA ASP A 133 16.46 3.09 -5.69
C ASP A 133 16.18 1.63 -5.29
N LEU A 134 16.73 0.71 -6.06
CA LEU A 134 16.53 -0.72 -5.82
C LEU A 134 17.20 -1.17 -4.51
N ALA A 135 18.38 -0.63 -4.24
CA ALA A 135 19.14 -1.07 -3.07
C ALA A 135 18.45 -0.66 -1.77
N LEU A 136 17.96 0.57 -1.69
CA LEU A 136 17.23 1.04 -0.50
C LEU A 136 15.89 0.36 -0.34
N THR A 137 15.26 -0.04 -1.44
CA THR A 137 13.93 -0.65 -1.40
C THR A 137 13.98 -2.12 -0.99
N GLN A 138 15.06 -2.82 -1.28
CA GLN A 138 15.16 -4.26 -1.08
C GLN A 138 14.82 -4.74 0.33
N PRO A 139 15.32 -4.12 1.41
CA PRO A 139 14.95 -4.57 2.75
C PRO A 139 13.46 -4.46 3.04
N PHE A 140 12.79 -3.46 2.46
CA PHE A 140 11.36 -3.27 2.66
C PHE A 140 10.54 -4.30 1.88
N LEU A 141 11.02 -4.69 0.70
CA LEU A 141 10.39 -5.80 -0.04
C LEU A 141 10.45 -7.08 0.78
N GLN A 142 11.60 -7.37 1.34
CA GLN A 142 11.78 -8.56 2.16
C GLN A 142 10.86 -8.51 3.39
N ARG A 143 10.78 -7.34 4.03
CA ARG A 143 9.90 -7.16 5.17
C ARG A 143 8.44 -7.37 4.80
N PHE A 144 8.02 -6.81 3.66
CA PHE A 144 6.66 -7.00 3.20
C PHE A 144 6.35 -8.48 2.95
N ASP A 145 7.27 -9.19 2.29
CA ASP A 145 7.07 -10.61 2.01
C ASP A 145 6.90 -11.42 3.29
N GLU A 146 7.68 -11.11 4.33
CA GLU A 146 7.53 -11.78 5.62
C GLU A 146 6.14 -11.56 6.21
N ILE A 147 5.66 -10.32 6.16
CA ILE A 147 4.34 -10.00 6.69
C ILE A 147 3.25 -10.68 5.87
N TRP A 148 3.41 -10.65 4.54
CA TRP A 148 2.43 -11.27 3.63
C TRP A 148 2.30 -12.76 3.88
N GLN A 149 3.41 -13.45 4.09
CA GLN A 149 3.39 -14.88 4.36
C GLN A 149 2.75 -15.21 5.71
N ALA A 150 2.74 -14.27 6.63
CA ALA A 150 2.09 -14.42 7.94
C ALA A 150 0.70 -13.76 7.94
N SER A 151 -0.02 -13.91 6.85
CA SER A 151 -1.34 -13.30 6.69
C SER A 151 -2.25 -14.24 5.89
N THR A 152 -3.56 -13.95 5.92
CA THR A 152 -4.54 -14.73 5.16
C THR A 152 -5.51 -13.80 4.46
N LEU A 153 -6.12 -14.27 3.38
CA LEU A 153 -7.12 -13.51 2.64
C LEU A 153 -8.27 -13.13 3.57
N ALA A 154 -8.61 -11.85 3.61
CA ALA A 154 -9.59 -11.35 4.56
C ALA A 154 -10.76 -10.64 3.91
N VAL A 155 -10.59 -10.06 2.73
CA VAL A 155 -11.66 -9.36 2.03
C VAL A 155 -11.75 -9.92 0.62
N ALA A 156 -12.82 -10.65 0.34
CA ALA A 156 -13.03 -11.28 -0.95
C ALA A 156 -14.06 -10.50 -1.76
N PRO A 157 -13.93 -10.45 -3.08
CA PRO A 157 -14.89 -9.73 -3.92
C PRO A 157 -16.32 -10.25 -3.77
N THR A 158 -16.48 -11.55 -3.52
CA THR A 158 -17.78 -12.17 -3.43
C THR A 158 -18.59 -11.77 -2.20
N THR A 159 -17.94 -11.24 -1.17
CA THR A 159 -18.66 -10.82 0.04
C THR A 159 -19.17 -9.39 -0.06
N ILE A 160 -18.82 -8.67 -1.12
CA ILE A 160 -19.16 -7.25 -1.26
C ILE A 160 -20.49 -7.07 -1.99
N GLY A 161 -20.83 -7.96 -2.88
CA GLY A 161 -22.00 -7.83 -3.72
C GLY A 161 -23.33 -8.12 -3.06
N LEU A 162 -23.29 -8.49 -1.80
CA LEU A 162 -24.50 -8.79 -1.05
C LEU A 162 -24.88 -7.59 -0.19
#